data_edf334025ac860be6059b15c9814fed0
#
_entry.id   edf334025ac860be6059b15c9814fed0
#
_cell.length_a   1.000
_cell.length_b   1.000
_cell.length_c   1.000
_cell.angle_alpha   90.00
_cell.angle_beta   90.00
_cell.angle_gamma   90.00
#
_symmetry.space_group_name_H-M   'P 1'
#
loop_
_entity.id
_entity.type
_entity.pdbx_description
1 polymer ?
#
loop_
_entity_poly.entity_id
_entity_poly.type
_entity_poly.pdbx_seq_one_letter_code
_entity_poly.pdbx_strand_id
1 'polypeptide(L)'
;MATLTTSWKSYASASFSSGAATITFYLEAKYSSQSIANNTTAIQTRLRSAFTKGNSLSGAGYKFTCSYAPTVSGSGNWHFANEVITSGSGTVTHNANGTKTLTLNATAHNNYWNFTKSLSASVTLPTIPRQATIKSAPNFNDEQNPTITYSNPAGNYVTTLKAGIYGTNGSTPYASYRNISKTGTSYTFTLTDAERNALRSAAANSGTLSVRFYVQTVIGGNTYTSYLTRTLTIVNANPTFEATYQDTNASTIAITGDNQLLIQNQSTLQIDVTDATAYKYASLSSIQASINGIIYNGTISGSTATFNIGTIDVSQDIDAIITLTDSRGYKTNKSLSLQVLEWQLPTANITLQRQNNYYSATDITVDANYSSLDNQNTIDIKVRTKKTTDGSYGAYTTLTDNVTSTLTLDNQYEWDVQVVITDRLGSTTYNLTLDKGMPIIYFDRLKRSVGINCFPNDNESFYINGNKVNPLTNDYTSTEQEVGTWLSKKLYRIVITSTTKNFTSTTHTIGTLNASYTMVMADILFHNTSNSNEYLIGNSNSTIYHDNGNINVQLTAAWGTGYMEAVVYYTKD
;
A
#
# COMPACT_ATOMS: atom_id res chain seq x y z
N MET A 1 -10.74 -68.16 -6.72
CA MET A 1 -10.47 -67.03 -5.82
C MET A 1 -11.71 -66.19 -5.63
N ALA A 2 -12.00 -65.78 -4.42
CA ALA A 2 -13.18 -64.93 -4.16
C ALA A 2 -12.84 -63.48 -4.53
N THR A 3 -13.80 -62.80 -5.15
CA THR A 3 -13.65 -61.36 -5.45
C THR A 3 -14.04 -60.53 -4.22
N LEU A 4 -13.25 -59.49 -3.93
CA LEU A 4 -13.53 -58.52 -2.85
C LEU A 4 -14.80 -57.74 -3.20
N THR A 5 -15.67 -57.52 -2.21
CA THR A 5 -16.95 -56.81 -2.39
C THR A 5 -16.92 -55.45 -1.67
N THR A 6 -17.91 -54.63 -1.89
CA THR A 6 -18.10 -53.36 -1.17
C THR A 6 -18.60 -53.53 0.26
N SER A 7 -19.20 -54.70 0.58
CA SER A 7 -19.66 -55.06 1.91
C SER A 7 -18.63 -55.94 2.62
N TRP A 8 -18.61 -55.85 3.96
CA TRP A 8 -17.80 -56.75 4.78
C TRP A 8 -18.16 -58.19 4.53
N LYS A 9 -17.13 -59.00 4.20
CA LYS A 9 -17.27 -60.42 3.97
C LYS A 9 -16.10 -61.13 4.63
N SER A 10 -16.34 -62.31 5.21
CA SER A 10 -15.29 -63.19 5.73
C SER A 10 -14.65 -63.97 4.58
N TYR A 11 -13.34 -63.94 4.53
CA TYR A 11 -12.55 -64.64 3.52
C TYR A 11 -11.73 -65.82 4.10
N ALA A 12 -11.47 -65.79 5.39
CA ALA A 12 -10.90 -66.91 6.15
C ALA A 12 -11.43 -66.88 7.58
N SER A 13 -11.48 -68.05 8.19
CA SER A 13 -11.80 -68.17 9.60
C SER A 13 -11.01 -69.31 10.26
N ALA A 14 -10.76 -69.20 11.55
CA ALA A 14 -10.12 -70.21 12.35
C ALA A 14 -10.69 -70.17 13.77
N SER A 15 -10.93 -71.34 14.36
CA SER A 15 -11.54 -71.45 15.69
C SER A 15 -10.53 -72.00 16.72
N PHE A 16 -10.74 -71.58 17.95
CA PHE A 16 -10.11 -72.11 19.12
C PHE A 16 -11.17 -72.54 20.13
N SER A 17 -11.05 -73.73 20.69
CA SER A 17 -11.98 -74.26 21.69
C SER A 17 -11.25 -74.54 22.98
N SER A 18 -11.88 -74.23 24.12
CA SER A 18 -11.44 -74.56 25.46
C SER A 18 -12.66 -74.83 26.34
N GLY A 19 -12.78 -76.04 26.80
CA GLY A 19 -13.96 -76.47 27.57
C GLY A 19 -15.25 -76.31 26.80
N ALA A 20 -16.19 -75.60 27.41
CA ALA A 20 -17.51 -75.32 26.82
C ALA A 20 -17.53 -74.11 25.84
N ALA A 21 -16.42 -73.34 25.69
CA ALA A 21 -16.35 -72.17 24.85
C ALA A 21 -15.59 -72.44 23.54
N THR A 22 -16.11 -71.94 22.43
CA THR A 22 -15.45 -71.91 21.13
C THR A 22 -15.53 -70.47 20.58
N ILE A 23 -14.37 -69.88 20.35
CA ILE A 23 -14.24 -68.59 19.68
C ILE A 23 -13.74 -68.79 18.27
N THR A 24 -14.36 -68.16 17.32
CA THR A 24 -13.96 -68.13 15.92
C THR A 24 -13.45 -66.74 15.52
N PHE A 25 -12.28 -66.71 14.97
CA PHE A 25 -11.68 -65.52 14.40
C PHE A 25 -12.02 -65.46 12.90
N TYR A 26 -12.41 -64.28 12.41
CA TYR A 26 -12.75 -64.03 11.02
C TYR A 26 -11.83 -62.98 10.45
N LEU A 27 -11.15 -63.29 9.36
CA LEU A 27 -10.48 -62.30 8.52
C LEU A 27 -11.51 -61.76 7.52
N GLU A 28 -11.95 -60.57 7.78
CA GLU A 28 -12.96 -59.92 6.97
C GLU A 28 -12.33 -58.74 6.18
N ALA A 29 -12.82 -58.53 4.96
CA ALA A 29 -12.38 -57.44 4.12
C ALA A 29 -13.47 -56.92 3.23
N LYS A 30 -13.32 -55.69 2.77
CA LYS A 30 -14.10 -55.04 1.71
C LYS A 30 -13.26 -54.03 0.98
N TYR A 31 -13.73 -53.57 -0.17
CA TYR A 31 -13.19 -52.35 -0.77
C TYR A 31 -14.22 -51.21 -0.61
N SER A 32 -13.71 -49.98 -0.53
CA SER A 32 -14.55 -48.77 -0.37
C SER A 32 -14.67 -47.94 -1.66
N SER A 33 -13.63 -47.88 -2.46
CA SER A 33 -13.60 -47.14 -3.71
C SER A 33 -12.52 -47.64 -4.66
N GLN A 34 -12.66 -47.29 -5.94
CA GLN A 34 -11.66 -47.49 -6.97
C GLN A 34 -11.34 -46.18 -7.67
N SER A 35 -10.07 -45.93 -7.95
CA SER A 35 -9.59 -44.82 -8.78
C SER A 35 -9.13 -45.34 -10.12
N ILE A 36 -9.90 -45.03 -11.15
CA ILE A 36 -9.54 -45.36 -12.55
C ILE A 36 -8.29 -44.61 -12.96
N ALA A 37 -8.17 -43.34 -12.59
CA ALA A 37 -7.03 -42.48 -12.87
C ALA A 37 -5.73 -43.03 -12.30
N ASN A 38 -5.76 -43.44 -11.03
CA ASN A 38 -4.57 -43.92 -10.31
C ASN A 38 -4.36 -45.44 -10.37
N ASN A 39 -5.30 -46.15 -10.99
CA ASN A 39 -5.30 -47.61 -11.03
C ASN A 39 -5.19 -48.25 -9.62
N THR A 40 -5.94 -47.74 -8.67
CA THR A 40 -5.92 -48.15 -7.27
C THR A 40 -7.28 -48.50 -6.73
N THR A 41 -7.30 -49.39 -5.75
CA THR A 41 -8.49 -49.72 -4.95
C THR A 41 -8.19 -49.44 -3.48
N ALA A 42 -9.06 -48.70 -2.83
CA ALA A 42 -9.03 -48.54 -1.38
C ALA A 42 -9.74 -49.70 -0.72
N ILE A 43 -9.02 -50.41 0.15
CA ILE A 43 -9.51 -51.58 0.84
C ILE A 43 -9.55 -51.34 2.34
N GLN A 44 -10.41 -52.09 3.00
CA GLN A 44 -10.52 -52.15 4.45
C GLN A 44 -10.46 -53.62 4.89
N THR A 45 -9.75 -53.88 5.95
CA THR A 45 -9.63 -55.19 6.56
C THR A 45 -9.89 -55.11 8.05
N ARG A 46 -10.36 -56.23 8.62
CA ARG A 46 -10.49 -56.34 10.06
C ARG A 46 -10.35 -57.81 10.52
N LEU A 47 -9.83 -57.97 11.70
CA LEU A 47 -9.91 -59.21 12.43
C LEU A 47 -11.05 -59.10 13.42
N ARG A 48 -12.08 -59.95 13.29
CA ARG A 48 -13.23 -60.00 14.17
C ARG A 48 -13.25 -61.35 14.89
N SER A 49 -13.62 -61.35 16.16
CA SER A 49 -13.92 -62.56 16.92
C SER A 49 -15.42 -62.67 17.16
N ALA A 50 -15.87 -63.90 17.23
CA ALA A 50 -17.23 -64.23 17.68
C ALA A 50 -17.27 -65.60 18.36
N PHE A 51 -18.03 -65.71 19.40
CA PHE A 51 -18.31 -67.01 20.00
C PHE A 51 -19.27 -67.79 19.10
N THR A 52 -18.87 -69.01 18.76
CA THR A 52 -19.72 -69.98 18.07
C THR A 52 -20.28 -71.03 19.05
N LYS A 53 -19.71 -71.11 20.25
CA LYS A 53 -20.19 -71.86 21.39
C LYS A 53 -19.71 -71.23 22.69
N GLY A 54 -20.58 -71.11 23.71
CA GLY A 54 -20.27 -70.40 24.95
C GLY A 54 -20.22 -68.89 24.77
N ASN A 55 -19.81 -68.13 25.80
CA ASN A 55 -19.85 -66.67 25.78
C ASN A 55 -18.72 -65.97 26.56
N SER A 56 -17.78 -66.75 27.11
CA SER A 56 -16.68 -66.17 27.91
C SER A 56 -15.38 -66.93 27.71
N LEU A 57 -14.32 -66.22 27.44
CA LEU A 57 -12.94 -66.70 27.39
C LEU A 57 -12.00 -65.48 27.63
N SER A 58 -11.01 -65.63 28.50
CA SER A 58 -9.96 -64.63 28.66
C SER A 58 -8.63 -65.25 28.91
N GLY A 59 -7.55 -64.59 28.50
CA GLY A 59 -6.19 -65.08 28.68
C GLY A 59 -5.15 -63.99 28.53
N ALA A 60 -4.06 -64.14 29.30
CA ALA A 60 -2.95 -63.17 29.28
C ALA A 60 -1.98 -63.44 28.13
N GLY A 61 -1.26 -62.37 27.70
CA GLY A 61 -0.24 -62.45 26.66
C GLY A 61 -0.84 -62.66 25.27
N TYR A 62 -1.22 -61.62 24.61
CA TYR A 62 -1.91 -61.68 23.32
C TYR A 62 -1.19 -60.89 22.23
N LYS A 63 -1.38 -61.34 21.00
CA LYS A 63 -0.94 -60.62 19.80
C LYS A 63 -1.90 -60.90 18.65
N PHE A 64 -2.53 -59.83 18.15
CA PHE A 64 -3.44 -59.91 17.02
C PHE A 64 -2.88 -59.06 15.87
N THR A 65 -2.81 -59.61 14.70
CA THR A 65 -2.42 -58.92 13.49
C THR A 65 -3.48 -59.07 12.41
N CYS A 66 -3.59 -58.10 11.55
CA CYS A 66 -4.42 -58.18 10.36
C CYS A 66 -3.79 -57.30 9.27
N SER A 67 -3.81 -57.76 8.04
CA SER A 67 -3.31 -57.00 6.90
C SER A 67 -3.94 -55.60 6.91
N TYR A 68 -3.14 -54.55 6.73
CA TYR A 68 -3.53 -53.13 6.70
C TYR A 68 -4.08 -52.56 8.02
N ALA A 69 -4.07 -53.31 9.09
CA ALA A 69 -4.53 -52.91 10.41
C ALA A 69 -3.38 -52.84 11.43
N PRO A 70 -3.52 -51.98 12.46
CA PRO A 70 -2.55 -51.96 13.56
C PRO A 70 -2.45 -53.31 14.27
N THR A 71 -1.25 -53.68 14.73
CA THR A 71 -1.06 -54.81 15.63
C THR A 71 -1.60 -54.43 17.01
N VAL A 72 -2.39 -55.30 17.59
CA VAL A 72 -2.85 -55.21 18.97
C VAL A 72 -2.14 -56.29 19.80
N SER A 73 -1.37 -55.90 20.81
CA SER A 73 -0.60 -56.84 21.64
C SER A 73 -0.44 -56.35 23.07
N GLY A 74 -0.28 -57.27 24.01
CA GLY A 74 -0.06 -56.95 25.41
C GLY A 74 0.22 -58.18 26.24
N SER A 75 0.80 -57.99 27.45
CA SER A 75 1.09 -59.04 28.43
C SER A 75 -0.09 -59.31 29.41
N GLY A 76 -1.01 -58.36 29.52
CA GLY A 76 -2.21 -58.48 30.37
C GLY A 76 -3.28 -59.44 29.80
N ASN A 77 -4.41 -59.53 30.49
CA ASN A 77 -5.54 -60.35 30.05
C ASN A 77 -6.31 -59.67 28.89
N TRP A 78 -6.59 -60.46 27.85
CA TRP A 78 -7.56 -60.08 26.82
C TRP A 78 -8.85 -60.86 27.07
N HIS A 79 -9.95 -60.10 27.17
CA HIS A 79 -11.28 -60.66 27.28
C HIS A 79 -11.86 -60.80 25.87
N PHE A 80 -11.96 -62.02 25.40
CA PHE A 80 -12.51 -62.31 24.09
C PHE A 80 -14.01 -62.01 24.09
N ALA A 81 -14.48 -61.32 23.06
CA ALA A 81 -15.88 -60.93 22.86
C ALA A 81 -16.31 -61.09 21.40
N ASN A 82 -17.58 -60.87 21.13
CA ASN A 82 -18.10 -60.73 19.77
C ASN A 82 -17.76 -59.31 19.28
N GLU A 83 -16.54 -59.09 18.81
CA GLU A 83 -16.03 -57.74 18.54
C GLU A 83 -15.09 -57.68 17.34
N VAL A 84 -14.82 -56.47 16.87
CA VAL A 84 -13.70 -56.17 15.95
C VAL A 84 -12.48 -55.91 16.80
N ILE A 85 -11.48 -56.83 16.75
CA ILE A 85 -10.24 -56.71 17.52
C ILE A 85 -9.33 -55.63 16.97
N THR A 86 -9.17 -55.62 15.68
CA THR A 86 -8.40 -54.57 14.97
C THR A 86 -8.94 -54.39 13.56
N SER A 87 -8.87 -53.17 13.07
CA SER A 87 -9.30 -52.81 11.72
C SER A 87 -8.39 -51.74 11.15
N GLY A 88 -8.28 -51.72 9.83
CA GLY A 88 -7.49 -50.74 9.14
C GLY A 88 -7.83 -50.65 7.66
N SER A 89 -7.16 -49.75 7.00
CA SER A 89 -7.37 -49.49 5.57
C SER A 89 -6.05 -49.32 4.85
N GLY A 90 -6.05 -49.61 3.56
CA GLY A 90 -4.91 -49.41 2.69
C GLY A 90 -5.33 -49.16 1.26
N THR A 91 -4.41 -48.63 0.48
CA THR A 91 -4.58 -48.44 -0.96
C THR A 91 -3.73 -49.48 -1.70
N VAL A 92 -4.36 -50.20 -2.63
CA VAL A 92 -3.70 -51.25 -3.40
C VAL A 92 -3.64 -50.83 -4.87
N THR A 93 -2.44 -50.78 -5.42
CA THR A 93 -2.20 -50.53 -6.84
C THR A 93 -2.40 -51.79 -7.66
N HIS A 94 -3.19 -51.71 -8.71
CA HIS A 94 -3.43 -52.79 -9.65
C HIS A 94 -2.27 -52.96 -10.64
N ASN A 95 -2.19 -54.13 -11.23
CA ASN A 95 -1.29 -54.39 -12.36
C ASN A 95 -1.59 -53.49 -13.54
N ALA A 96 -0.64 -53.41 -14.47
CA ALA A 96 -0.79 -52.60 -15.67
C ALA A 96 -2.06 -52.92 -16.49
N ASN A 97 -2.59 -54.11 -16.43
CA ASN A 97 -3.87 -54.51 -17.08
C ASN A 97 -5.14 -54.24 -16.24
N GLY A 98 -5.00 -53.59 -15.12
CA GLY A 98 -6.14 -53.27 -14.23
C GLY A 98 -6.59 -54.39 -13.31
N THR A 99 -5.93 -55.56 -13.35
CA THR A 99 -6.22 -56.70 -12.46
C THR A 99 -5.35 -56.62 -11.20
N LYS A 100 -5.82 -57.21 -10.13
CA LYS A 100 -5.02 -57.39 -8.91
C LYS A 100 -5.53 -58.56 -8.08
N THR A 101 -4.59 -59.42 -7.68
CA THR A 101 -4.81 -60.41 -6.65
C THR A 101 -3.91 -60.05 -5.46
N LEU A 102 -4.42 -60.20 -4.27
CA LEU A 102 -3.66 -60.00 -3.05
C LEU A 102 -3.95 -61.09 -2.03
N THR A 103 -2.97 -61.32 -1.17
CA THR A 103 -3.11 -62.21 -0.04
C THR A 103 -3.36 -61.38 1.21
N LEU A 104 -4.45 -61.66 1.89
CA LEU A 104 -4.77 -61.08 3.18
C LEU A 104 -4.43 -62.08 4.28
N ASN A 105 -3.75 -61.61 5.31
CA ASN A 105 -3.32 -62.42 6.43
C ASN A 105 -3.81 -61.81 7.74
N ALA A 106 -4.15 -62.68 8.69
CA ALA A 106 -4.36 -62.30 10.08
C ALA A 106 -3.84 -63.39 11.01
N THR A 107 -3.48 -62.99 12.21
CA THR A 107 -3.04 -63.92 13.25
C THR A 107 -3.73 -63.56 14.56
N ALA A 108 -4.26 -64.59 15.24
CA ALA A 108 -4.72 -64.46 16.60
C ALA A 108 -3.88 -65.38 17.48
N HIS A 109 -3.17 -64.80 18.43
CA HIS A 109 -2.29 -65.51 19.34
C HIS A 109 -2.61 -65.15 20.78
N ASN A 110 -2.59 -66.19 21.66
CA ASN A 110 -2.69 -65.99 23.09
C ASN A 110 -1.76 -66.97 23.82
N ASN A 111 -0.90 -66.46 24.69
CA ASN A 111 0.07 -67.23 25.43
C ASN A 111 -0.59 -68.14 26.50
N TYR A 112 -1.54 -67.62 27.24
CA TYR A 112 -2.19 -68.37 28.33
C TYR A 112 -2.88 -69.65 27.84
N TRP A 113 -3.59 -69.51 26.69
CA TRP A 113 -4.27 -70.62 26.05
C TRP A 113 -3.35 -71.41 25.06
N ASN A 114 -2.12 -70.97 24.92
CA ASN A 114 -1.07 -71.58 24.03
C ASN A 114 -1.63 -71.81 22.61
N PHE A 115 -2.29 -70.85 22.01
CA PHE A 115 -2.73 -71.01 20.64
C PHE A 115 -2.18 -69.90 19.72
N THR A 116 -1.97 -70.29 18.47
CA THR A 116 -1.73 -69.37 17.35
C THR A 116 -2.65 -69.82 16.20
N LYS A 117 -3.57 -68.95 15.82
CA LYS A 117 -4.46 -69.16 14.67
C LYS A 117 -4.06 -68.22 13.55
N SER A 118 -3.55 -68.77 12.48
CA SER A 118 -3.20 -68.02 11.26
C SER A 118 -4.32 -68.15 10.25
N LEU A 119 -4.75 -67.05 9.73
CA LEU A 119 -5.76 -66.90 8.70
C LEU A 119 -5.13 -66.33 7.46
N SER A 120 -5.35 -66.93 6.31
CA SER A 120 -4.86 -66.44 5.03
C SER A 120 -5.90 -66.65 3.95
N ALA A 121 -6.07 -65.65 3.12
CA ALA A 121 -6.98 -65.73 1.98
C ALA A 121 -6.41 -65.00 0.75
N SER A 122 -6.45 -65.65 -0.37
CA SER A 122 -6.15 -65.01 -1.66
C SER A 122 -7.45 -64.47 -2.28
N VAL A 123 -7.48 -63.17 -2.53
CA VAL A 123 -8.66 -62.48 -3.07
C VAL A 123 -8.29 -61.73 -4.33
N THR A 124 -9.24 -61.60 -5.26
CA THR A 124 -9.11 -60.76 -6.44
C THR A 124 -9.86 -59.46 -6.20
N LEU A 125 -9.28 -58.35 -6.62
CA LEU A 125 -10.02 -57.06 -6.69
C LEU A 125 -10.80 -56.96 -8.01
N PRO A 126 -11.95 -56.26 -8.02
CA PRO A 126 -12.63 -55.94 -9.29
C PRO A 126 -11.68 -55.25 -10.24
N THR A 127 -11.66 -55.67 -11.49
CA THR A 127 -10.81 -55.08 -12.53
C THR A 127 -11.14 -53.60 -12.74
N ILE A 128 -10.11 -52.78 -12.77
CA ILE A 128 -10.25 -51.35 -13.03
C ILE A 128 -10.06 -51.08 -14.52
N PRO A 129 -11.11 -50.52 -15.22
CA PRO A 129 -10.90 -49.95 -16.56
C PRO A 129 -10.04 -48.73 -16.40
N ARG A 130 -8.86 -48.64 -17.05
CA ARG A 130 -7.90 -47.55 -16.82
C ARG A 130 -8.13 -46.38 -17.75
N GLN A 131 -8.45 -45.21 -17.19
CA GLN A 131 -8.53 -43.98 -17.96
C GLN A 131 -7.14 -43.38 -18.23
N ALA A 132 -7.03 -42.63 -19.31
CA ALA A 132 -5.88 -41.78 -19.54
C ALA A 132 -5.87 -40.60 -18.57
N THR A 133 -4.67 -40.17 -18.19
CA THR A 133 -4.45 -39.03 -17.30
C THR A 133 -3.55 -38.01 -17.97
N ILE A 134 -3.91 -36.75 -17.86
CA ILE A 134 -3.04 -35.65 -18.25
C ILE A 134 -1.91 -35.56 -17.20
N LYS A 135 -0.67 -35.52 -17.67
CA LYS A 135 0.54 -35.47 -16.81
C LYS A 135 1.03 -34.04 -16.63
N SER A 136 1.04 -33.29 -17.72
CA SER A 136 1.39 -31.87 -17.67
C SER A 136 0.65 -31.07 -18.72
N ALA A 137 0.46 -29.82 -18.43
CA ALA A 137 0.03 -28.79 -19.36
C ALA A 137 0.78 -27.50 -18.99
N PRO A 138 1.14 -26.66 -19.96
CA PRO A 138 1.78 -25.38 -19.67
C PRO A 138 0.75 -24.30 -19.28
N ASN A 139 1.19 -23.29 -18.57
CA ASN A 139 0.62 -21.95 -18.75
C ASN A 139 1.05 -21.47 -20.14
N PHE A 140 0.23 -20.69 -20.81
CA PHE A 140 0.51 -20.24 -22.18
C PHE A 140 -0.10 -18.86 -22.46
N ASN A 141 0.31 -18.22 -23.53
CA ASN A 141 -0.30 -16.99 -23.98
C ASN A 141 -1.19 -17.22 -25.22
N ASP A 142 -2.01 -16.22 -25.54
CA ASP A 142 -3.00 -16.27 -26.62
C ASP A 142 -2.39 -16.44 -28.04
N GLU A 143 -1.09 -16.27 -28.18
CA GLU A 143 -0.36 -16.42 -29.46
C GLU A 143 0.33 -17.78 -29.57
N GLN A 144 0.43 -18.54 -28.50
CA GLN A 144 1.09 -19.84 -28.46
C GLN A 144 0.16 -21.01 -28.82
N ASN A 145 0.77 -22.13 -29.21
CA ASN A 145 0.15 -23.41 -29.35
C ASN A 145 0.60 -24.35 -28.22
N PRO A 146 -0.23 -24.51 -27.17
CA PRO A 146 0.18 -25.27 -25.99
C PRO A 146 0.29 -26.77 -26.25
N THR A 147 1.30 -27.41 -25.65
CA THR A 147 1.51 -28.86 -25.71
C THR A 147 1.22 -29.48 -24.36
N ILE A 148 0.33 -30.45 -24.30
CA ILE A 148 0.10 -31.28 -23.11
C ILE A 148 0.89 -32.57 -23.20
N THR A 149 1.24 -33.14 -22.05
CA THR A 149 1.67 -34.52 -21.94
C THR A 149 0.61 -35.35 -21.22
N TYR A 150 0.47 -36.61 -21.62
CA TYR A 150 -0.51 -37.50 -21.02
C TYR A 150 0.02 -38.94 -20.94
N SER A 151 -0.63 -39.75 -20.13
CA SER A 151 -0.38 -41.18 -20.05
C SER A 151 -1.68 -41.91 -20.30
N ASN A 152 -1.69 -42.81 -21.26
CA ASN A 152 -2.80 -43.72 -21.53
C ASN A 152 -2.40 -45.16 -21.15
N PRO A 153 -2.53 -45.55 -19.85
CA PRO A 153 -2.12 -46.87 -19.42
C PRO A 153 -2.94 -48.03 -20.03
N ALA A 154 -4.11 -47.73 -20.57
CA ALA A 154 -4.92 -48.72 -21.27
C ALA A 154 -4.52 -48.90 -22.76
N GLY A 155 -3.69 -47.97 -23.31
CA GLY A 155 -3.21 -48.05 -24.66
C GLY A 155 -4.36 -48.16 -25.68
N ASN A 156 -4.27 -49.13 -26.57
CA ASN A 156 -5.26 -49.37 -27.61
C ASN A 156 -6.63 -49.92 -27.12
N TYR A 157 -6.74 -50.30 -25.82
CA TYR A 157 -8.02 -50.75 -25.26
C TYR A 157 -9.04 -49.61 -25.09
N VAL A 158 -8.62 -48.34 -25.13
CA VAL A 158 -9.55 -47.23 -25.18
C VAL A 158 -10.27 -47.17 -26.51
N THR A 159 -11.59 -46.93 -26.49
CA THR A 159 -12.38 -46.75 -27.75
C THR A 159 -12.01 -45.43 -28.43
N THR A 160 -12.01 -44.35 -27.63
CA THR A 160 -11.57 -43.02 -28.10
C THR A 160 -10.72 -42.33 -27.08
N LEU A 161 -9.75 -41.56 -27.54
CA LEU A 161 -8.93 -40.68 -26.74
C LEU A 161 -8.91 -39.29 -27.36
N LYS A 162 -9.38 -38.28 -26.64
CA LYS A 162 -9.51 -36.91 -27.13
C LYS A 162 -8.90 -35.92 -26.14
N ALA A 163 -8.46 -34.77 -26.67
CA ALA A 163 -8.06 -33.63 -25.86
C ALA A 163 -8.83 -32.38 -26.26
N GLY A 164 -9.06 -31.48 -25.29
CA GLY A 164 -9.74 -30.21 -25.52
C GLY A 164 -9.34 -29.15 -24.47
N ILE A 165 -9.62 -27.90 -24.78
CA ILE A 165 -9.44 -26.77 -23.86
C ILE A 165 -10.80 -26.14 -23.57
N TYR A 166 -11.16 -26.03 -22.29
CA TYR A 166 -12.46 -25.56 -21.84
C TYR A 166 -12.32 -24.54 -20.71
N GLY A 167 -13.39 -23.80 -20.47
CA GLY A 167 -13.51 -22.98 -19.25
C GLY A 167 -13.52 -23.83 -17.99
N THR A 168 -13.31 -23.20 -16.84
CA THR A 168 -13.27 -23.87 -15.52
C THR A 168 -14.62 -24.49 -15.13
N ASN A 169 -15.72 -24.06 -15.77
CA ASN A 169 -17.03 -24.69 -15.63
C ASN A 169 -17.11 -26.09 -16.31
N GLY A 170 -16.13 -26.42 -17.16
CA GLY A 170 -16.04 -27.68 -17.90
C GLY A 170 -17.00 -27.82 -19.10
N SER A 171 -17.83 -26.81 -19.38
CA SER A 171 -18.84 -26.84 -20.44
C SER A 171 -18.57 -25.88 -21.59
N THR A 172 -17.89 -24.76 -21.35
CA THR A 172 -17.56 -23.77 -22.38
C THR A 172 -16.32 -24.20 -23.17
N PRO A 173 -16.42 -24.62 -24.43
CA PRO A 173 -15.27 -25.02 -25.24
C PRO A 173 -14.55 -23.78 -25.80
N TYR A 174 -13.23 -23.71 -25.59
CA TYR A 174 -12.32 -22.80 -26.29
C TYR A 174 -11.64 -23.51 -27.45
N ALA A 175 -11.20 -24.76 -27.25
CA ALA A 175 -10.84 -25.70 -28.31
C ALA A 175 -11.56 -27.01 -28.06
N SER A 176 -12.49 -27.35 -28.94
CA SER A 176 -13.31 -28.55 -28.84
C SER A 176 -12.47 -29.83 -28.85
N TYR A 177 -13.03 -30.93 -28.34
CA TYR A 177 -12.35 -32.20 -28.27
C TYR A 177 -11.88 -32.69 -29.67
N ARG A 178 -10.59 -32.97 -29.77
CA ARG A 178 -9.90 -33.53 -30.95
C ARG A 178 -9.33 -34.89 -30.61
N ASN A 179 -9.39 -35.82 -31.57
CA ASN A 179 -8.74 -37.12 -31.40
C ASN A 179 -7.24 -36.97 -31.25
N ILE A 180 -6.66 -37.67 -30.28
CA ILE A 180 -5.23 -37.72 -30.02
C ILE A 180 -4.72 -39.15 -30.07
N SER A 181 -3.41 -39.36 -30.20
CA SER A 181 -2.79 -40.66 -30.28
C SER A 181 -3.04 -41.51 -29.05
N LYS A 182 -3.51 -42.74 -29.21
CA LYS A 182 -3.70 -43.68 -28.12
C LYS A 182 -2.36 -44.25 -27.57
N THR A 183 -1.31 -44.15 -28.38
CA THR A 183 0.04 -44.65 -28.05
C THR A 183 1.04 -43.51 -27.84
N GLY A 184 0.65 -42.30 -28.15
CA GLY A 184 1.47 -41.11 -27.91
C GLY A 184 1.49 -40.67 -26.44
N THR A 185 2.41 -39.78 -26.14
CA THR A 185 2.58 -39.20 -24.78
C THR A 185 2.39 -37.71 -24.73
N SER A 186 2.22 -37.06 -25.90
CA SER A 186 2.03 -35.61 -25.99
C SER A 186 1.08 -35.23 -27.11
N TYR A 187 0.45 -34.05 -26.98
CA TYR A 187 -0.40 -33.46 -28.02
C TYR A 187 -0.26 -31.94 -28.01
N THR A 188 0.00 -31.36 -29.19
CA THR A 188 0.06 -29.91 -29.38
C THR A 188 -1.25 -29.42 -29.95
N PHE A 189 -1.87 -28.45 -29.28
CA PHE A 189 -3.07 -27.78 -29.80
C PHE A 189 -2.65 -26.73 -30.84
N THR A 190 -2.89 -26.95 -32.09
CA THR A 190 -2.85 -25.89 -33.12
C THR A 190 -4.16 -25.12 -33.04
N LEU A 191 -4.14 -23.97 -32.34
CA LEU A 191 -5.33 -23.14 -32.17
C LEU A 191 -5.64 -22.36 -33.43
N THR A 192 -6.91 -22.40 -33.87
CA THR A 192 -7.42 -21.55 -34.93
C THR A 192 -7.65 -20.12 -34.47
N ASP A 193 -7.79 -19.16 -35.38
CA ASP A 193 -8.11 -17.78 -35.06
C ASP A 193 -9.44 -17.66 -34.30
N ALA A 194 -10.44 -18.46 -34.65
CA ALA A 194 -11.72 -18.49 -33.94
C ALA A 194 -11.56 -18.94 -32.49
N GLU A 195 -10.73 -19.95 -32.22
CA GLU A 195 -10.45 -20.44 -30.87
C GLU A 195 -9.62 -19.43 -30.04
N ARG A 196 -8.63 -18.79 -30.68
CA ARG A 196 -7.89 -17.67 -30.07
C ARG A 196 -8.80 -16.51 -29.73
N ASN A 197 -9.70 -16.15 -30.63
CA ASN A 197 -10.66 -15.07 -30.41
C ASN A 197 -11.68 -15.40 -29.31
N ALA A 198 -12.11 -16.67 -29.20
CA ALA A 198 -12.94 -17.11 -28.06
C ALA A 198 -12.22 -16.98 -26.72
N LEU A 199 -10.93 -17.34 -26.65
CA LEU A 199 -10.09 -17.17 -25.46
C LEU A 199 -9.90 -15.69 -25.12
N ARG A 200 -9.61 -14.85 -26.11
CA ARG A 200 -9.42 -13.39 -25.95
C ARG A 200 -10.68 -12.69 -25.47
N SER A 201 -11.83 -13.07 -26.04
CA SER A 201 -13.14 -12.54 -25.65
C SER A 201 -13.52 -12.95 -24.23
N ALA A 202 -13.24 -14.19 -23.84
CA ALA A 202 -13.45 -14.65 -22.46
C ALA A 202 -12.55 -13.94 -21.45
N ALA A 203 -11.40 -13.44 -21.89
CA ALA A 203 -10.46 -12.65 -21.11
C ALA A 203 -10.58 -11.13 -21.34
N ALA A 204 -11.70 -10.64 -21.84
CA ALA A 204 -11.89 -9.23 -22.22
C ALA A 204 -11.69 -8.26 -21.04
N ASN A 205 -11.99 -8.70 -19.81
CA ASN A 205 -11.90 -7.92 -18.59
C ASN A 205 -10.79 -8.39 -17.63
N SER A 206 -9.87 -9.23 -18.12
CA SER A 206 -8.75 -9.73 -17.34
C SER A 206 -7.56 -10.04 -18.25
N GLY A 207 -6.36 -9.68 -17.87
CA GLY A 207 -5.15 -10.05 -18.59
C GLY A 207 -4.86 -11.55 -18.58
N THR A 208 -5.59 -12.32 -17.76
CA THR A 208 -5.44 -13.76 -17.59
C THR A 208 -6.80 -14.46 -17.58
N LEU A 209 -6.80 -15.72 -17.99
CA LEU A 209 -7.97 -16.60 -17.98
C LEU A 209 -7.57 -17.97 -17.47
N SER A 210 -8.29 -18.49 -16.47
CA SER A 210 -8.14 -19.88 -16.06
C SER A 210 -8.85 -20.80 -17.04
N VAL A 211 -8.12 -21.73 -17.62
CA VAL A 211 -8.63 -22.75 -18.54
C VAL A 211 -8.32 -24.14 -18.04
N ARG A 212 -9.10 -25.12 -18.47
CA ARG A 212 -8.85 -26.55 -18.23
C ARG A 212 -8.45 -27.25 -19.51
N PHE A 213 -7.30 -27.90 -19.48
CA PHE A 213 -6.92 -28.90 -20.46
C PHE A 213 -7.53 -30.22 -20.05
N TYR A 214 -8.32 -30.82 -20.92
CA TYR A 214 -8.97 -32.09 -20.70
C TYR A 214 -8.33 -33.18 -21.57
N VAL A 215 -8.20 -34.37 -21.00
CA VAL A 215 -8.04 -35.62 -21.73
C VAL A 215 -9.27 -36.48 -21.44
N GLN A 216 -10.03 -36.81 -22.46
CA GLN A 216 -11.23 -37.61 -22.37
C GLN A 216 -10.96 -39.02 -22.92
N THR A 217 -11.29 -40.03 -22.14
CA THR A 217 -11.12 -41.45 -22.46
C THR A 217 -12.47 -42.12 -22.54
N VAL A 218 -12.77 -42.83 -23.62
CA VAL A 218 -13.91 -43.76 -23.67
C VAL A 218 -13.37 -45.18 -23.60
N ILE A 219 -13.76 -45.91 -22.57
CA ILE A 219 -13.33 -47.30 -22.31
C ILE A 219 -14.46 -48.07 -21.61
N GLY A 220 -14.71 -49.31 -22.05
CA GLY A 220 -15.77 -50.15 -21.51
C GLY A 220 -17.17 -49.52 -21.60
N GLY A 221 -17.44 -48.71 -22.64
CA GLY A 221 -18.71 -48.01 -22.82
C GLY A 221 -18.90 -46.75 -21.97
N ASN A 222 -17.96 -46.44 -21.08
CA ASN A 222 -18.01 -45.27 -20.20
C ASN A 222 -17.02 -44.20 -20.63
N THR A 223 -17.38 -42.95 -20.35
CA THR A 223 -16.54 -41.77 -20.59
C THR A 223 -15.93 -41.28 -19.28
N TYR A 224 -14.64 -41.13 -19.29
CA TYR A 224 -13.85 -40.61 -18.15
C TYR A 224 -13.05 -39.40 -18.59
N THR A 225 -12.85 -38.45 -17.69
CA THR A 225 -12.08 -37.24 -17.96
C THR A 225 -11.01 -37.00 -16.91
N SER A 226 -9.84 -36.59 -17.37
CA SER A 226 -8.76 -36.07 -16.54
C SER A 226 -8.47 -34.65 -17.00
N TYR A 227 -8.21 -33.74 -16.08
CA TYR A 227 -7.93 -32.35 -16.44
C TYR A 227 -6.84 -31.73 -15.56
N LEU A 228 -6.22 -30.66 -16.08
CA LEU A 228 -5.36 -29.74 -15.35
C LEU A 228 -5.80 -28.32 -15.65
N THR A 229 -5.91 -27.52 -14.60
CA THR A 229 -6.19 -26.08 -14.72
C THR A 229 -4.87 -25.34 -14.95
N ARG A 230 -4.86 -24.41 -15.91
CA ARG A 230 -3.72 -23.58 -16.28
C ARG A 230 -4.18 -22.17 -16.58
N THR A 231 -3.21 -21.26 -16.56
CA THR A 231 -3.46 -19.86 -16.86
C THR A 231 -3.08 -19.55 -18.30
N LEU A 232 -4.02 -18.99 -19.02
CA LEU A 232 -3.79 -18.26 -20.26
C LEU A 232 -3.48 -16.80 -19.91
N THR A 233 -2.52 -16.19 -20.59
CA THR A 233 -2.21 -14.75 -20.51
C THR A 233 -2.44 -14.12 -21.89
N ILE A 234 -3.09 -12.96 -21.93
CA ILE A 234 -3.19 -12.16 -23.15
C ILE A 234 -1.94 -11.29 -23.24
N VAL A 235 -1.23 -11.35 -24.35
CA VAL A 235 0.01 -10.60 -24.57
C VAL A 235 -0.14 -9.65 -25.76
N ASN A 236 0.77 -8.67 -25.90
CA ASN A 236 0.79 -7.71 -27.02
C ASN A 236 -0.59 -7.06 -27.25
N ALA A 237 -1.22 -6.62 -26.19
CA ALA A 237 -2.60 -6.10 -26.21
C ALA A 237 -2.76 -4.75 -25.51
N ASN A 238 -1.67 -4.03 -25.30
CA ASN A 238 -1.73 -2.69 -24.71
C ASN A 238 -2.57 -1.77 -25.60
N PRO A 239 -3.42 -0.91 -25.01
CA PRO A 239 -4.18 0.08 -25.77
C PRO A 239 -3.22 1.09 -26.44
N THR A 240 -3.69 1.74 -27.49
CA THR A 240 -2.94 2.83 -28.16
C THR A 240 -3.78 4.09 -28.23
N PHE A 241 -3.13 5.23 -28.36
CA PHE A 241 -3.75 6.54 -28.51
C PHE A 241 -2.74 7.57 -29.03
N GLU A 242 -3.24 8.72 -29.52
CA GLU A 242 -2.47 9.93 -29.75
C GLU A 242 -2.92 11.01 -28.76
N ALA A 243 -2.02 11.96 -28.46
CA ALA A 243 -2.33 13.06 -27.56
C ALA A 243 -1.60 14.33 -27.98
N THR A 244 -2.28 15.45 -27.82
CA THR A 244 -1.76 16.80 -28.04
C THR A 244 -2.18 17.70 -26.87
N TYR A 245 -1.56 18.87 -26.72
CA TYR A 245 -1.99 19.86 -25.75
C TYR A 245 -2.09 21.25 -26.38
N GLN A 246 -2.82 22.14 -25.71
CA GLN A 246 -2.93 23.53 -26.11
C GLN A 246 -3.29 24.42 -24.93
N ASP A 247 -2.88 25.67 -24.99
CA ASP A 247 -3.48 26.76 -24.22
C ASP A 247 -4.82 27.14 -24.87
N THR A 248 -5.86 27.33 -24.06
CA THR A 248 -7.17 27.81 -24.51
C THR A 248 -7.49 29.24 -24.04
N ASN A 249 -6.58 29.89 -23.31
CA ASN A 249 -6.73 31.27 -22.87
C ASN A 249 -6.31 32.22 -23.99
N ALA A 250 -7.28 32.90 -24.57
CA ALA A 250 -7.05 33.87 -25.67
C ALA A 250 -6.08 34.99 -25.28
N SER A 251 -6.03 35.41 -24.01
CA SER A 251 -5.16 36.49 -23.54
C SER A 251 -3.69 36.07 -23.54
N THR A 252 -3.37 34.86 -23.08
CA THR A 252 -2.01 34.30 -23.06
C THR A 252 -1.55 33.98 -24.47
N ILE A 253 -2.41 33.38 -25.30
CA ILE A 253 -2.12 33.15 -26.73
C ILE A 253 -1.81 34.44 -27.47
N ALA A 254 -2.54 35.54 -27.17
CA ALA A 254 -2.27 36.85 -27.77
C ALA A 254 -0.92 37.46 -27.34
N ILE A 255 -0.34 36.98 -26.24
CA ILE A 255 1.01 37.35 -25.79
C ILE A 255 2.06 36.49 -26.44
N THR A 256 1.93 35.17 -26.37
CA THR A 256 2.93 34.22 -26.88
C THR A 256 2.91 34.07 -28.41
N GLY A 257 1.74 34.31 -29.05
CA GLY A 257 1.53 34.03 -30.48
C GLY A 257 1.45 32.51 -30.79
N ASP A 258 1.49 31.62 -29.75
CA ASP A 258 1.51 30.17 -29.89
C ASP A 258 0.62 29.54 -28.82
N ASN A 259 -0.29 28.68 -29.22
CA ASN A 259 -1.14 27.95 -28.28
C ASN A 259 -0.47 26.70 -27.66
N GLN A 260 0.74 26.38 -28.03
CA GLN A 260 1.54 25.33 -27.39
C GLN A 260 2.57 25.88 -26.40
N LEU A 261 2.65 27.19 -26.25
CA LEU A 261 3.50 27.84 -25.27
C LEU A 261 2.66 28.38 -24.11
N LEU A 262 2.79 27.76 -22.96
CA LEU A 262 2.03 28.06 -21.74
C LEU A 262 2.71 29.17 -20.93
N ILE A 263 1.95 29.96 -20.21
CA ILE A 263 2.45 30.92 -19.21
C ILE A 263 1.99 30.43 -17.82
N GLN A 264 2.94 30.30 -16.90
CA GLN A 264 2.73 29.89 -15.51
C GLN A 264 1.54 30.63 -14.88
N ASN A 265 0.60 29.89 -14.27
CA ASN A 265 -0.59 30.40 -13.56
C ASN A 265 -1.53 31.27 -14.40
N GLN A 266 -1.31 31.41 -15.71
CA GLN A 266 -2.10 32.29 -16.58
C GLN A 266 -2.76 31.53 -17.74
N SER A 267 -2.04 30.61 -18.35
CA SER A 267 -2.57 29.78 -19.44
C SER A 267 -3.58 28.78 -18.93
N THR A 268 -4.54 28.43 -19.78
CA THR A 268 -5.54 27.40 -19.51
C THR A 268 -5.20 26.17 -20.34
N LEU A 269 -4.52 25.20 -19.72
CA LEU A 269 -4.08 23.97 -20.36
C LEU A 269 -5.25 23.05 -20.66
N GLN A 270 -5.36 22.63 -21.91
CA GLN A 270 -6.19 21.53 -22.37
C GLN A 270 -5.31 20.45 -23.00
N ILE A 271 -5.62 19.19 -22.73
CA ILE A 271 -5.00 18.05 -23.40
C ILE A 271 -6.07 17.26 -24.13
N ASP A 272 -5.86 17.02 -25.42
CA ASP A 272 -6.75 16.26 -26.28
C ASP A 272 -6.14 14.92 -26.64
N VAL A 273 -6.93 13.87 -26.47
CA VAL A 273 -6.57 12.49 -26.81
C VAL A 273 -7.43 12.03 -27.96
N THR A 274 -6.79 11.43 -28.97
CA THR A 274 -7.45 10.88 -30.17
C THR A 274 -6.98 9.45 -30.44
N ASP A 275 -7.67 8.74 -31.34
CA ASP A 275 -7.33 7.40 -31.82
C ASP A 275 -7.16 6.36 -30.71
N ALA A 276 -7.82 6.59 -29.56
CA ALA A 276 -7.77 5.66 -28.44
C ALA A 276 -8.43 4.33 -28.82
N THR A 277 -7.65 3.26 -28.76
CA THR A 277 -8.07 1.92 -29.21
C THR A 277 -7.59 0.86 -28.21
N ALA A 278 -8.49 -0.04 -27.83
CA ALA A 278 -8.15 -1.27 -27.12
C ALA A 278 -8.11 -2.45 -28.06
N TYR A 279 -7.29 -3.45 -27.77
CA TYR A 279 -7.05 -4.59 -28.64
C TYR A 279 -7.56 -5.91 -28.06
N LYS A 280 -7.67 -6.92 -28.92
CA LYS A 280 -7.96 -8.32 -28.55
C LYS A 280 -9.21 -8.46 -27.65
N TYR A 281 -10.31 -7.77 -28.02
CA TYR A 281 -11.60 -7.77 -27.33
C TYR A 281 -11.65 -7.03 -25.98
N ALA A 282 -10.59 -6.35 -25.55
CA ALA A 282 -10.71 -5.40 -24.43
C ALA A 282 -11.51 -4.18 -24.85
N SER A 283 -12.07 -3.49 -23.87
CA SER A 283 -12.63 -2.15 -24.02
C SER A 283 -11.71 -1.12 -23.34
N LEU A 284 -11.83 0.13 -23.71
CA LEU A 284 -11.18 1.21 -22.96
C LEU A 284 -11.83 1.33 -21.58
N SER A 285 -11.03 1.50 -20.53
CA SER A 285 -11.50 1.51 -19.14
C SER A 285 -11.33 2.88 -18.48
N SER A 286 -10.14 3.44 -18.54
CA SER A 286 -9.85 4.75 -17.94
C SER A 286 -8.71 5.44 -18.65
N ILE A 287 -8.72 6.77 -18.55
CA ILE A 287 -7.62 7.62 -19.01
C ILE A 287 -7.30 8.66 -17.95
N GLN A 288 -6.02 8.87 -17.73
CA GLN A 288 -5.51 9.82 -16.73
C GLN A 288 -4.37 10.63 -17.33
N ALA A 289 -4.26 11.89 -16.91
CA ALA A 289 -3.09 12.72 -17.14
C ALA A 289 -2.43 13.04 -15.80
N SER A 290 -1.12 12.90 -15.71
CA SER A 290 -0.33 13.25 -14.53
C SER A 290 0.61 14.41 -14.90
N ILE A 291 0.48 15.52 -14.20
CA ILE A 291 1.28 16.72 -14.39
C ILE A 291 1.79 17.15 -13.02
N ASN A 292 3.09 17.26 -12.85
CA ASN A 292 3.72 17.63 -11.58
C ASN A 292 3.21 16.80 -10.38
N GLY A 293 2.96 15.50 -10.59
CA GLY A 293 2.43 14.59 -9.55
C GLY A 293 0.93 14.71 -9.27
N ILE A 294 0.23 15.66 -9.87
CA ILE A 294 -1.23 15.79 -9.79
C ILE A 294 -1.87 14.93 -10.87
N ILE A 295 -2.87 14.15 -10.47
CA ILE A 295 -3.58 13.24 -11.38
C ILE A 295 -4.93 13.83 -11.76
N TYR A 296 -5.17 13.94 -13.05
CA TYR A 296 -6.44 14.34 -13.65
C TYR A 296 -7.09 13.12 -14.31
N ASN A 297 -8.37 12.89 -14.01
CA ASN A 297 -9.13 11.79 -14.61
C ASN A 297 -9.91 12.32 -15.82
N GLY A 298 -9.75 11.66 -16.96
CA GLY A 298 -10.47 11.97 -18.18
C GLY A 298 -11.70 11.09 -18.35
N THR A 299 -12.65 11.58 -19.18
CA THR A 299 -13.81 10.80 -19.62
C THR A 299 -13.58 10.38 -21.06
N ILE A 300 -13.62 9.08 -21.32
CA ILE A 300 -13.48 8.53 -22.67
C ILE A 300 -14.83 8.58 -23.37
N SER A 301 -14.85 9.17 -24.57
CA SER A 301 -16.00 9.22 -25.48
C SER A 301 -15.63 8.61 -26.83
N GLY A 302 -16.02 7.36 -27.03
CA GLY A 302 -15.58 6.61 -28.23
C GLY A 302 -14.05 6.41 -28.24
N SER A 303 -13.37 7.03 -29.20
CA SER A 303 -11.91 7.00 -29.34
C SER A 303 -11.22 8.30 -28.92
N THR A 304 -11.89 9.18 -28.20
CA THR A 304 -11.36 10.51 -27.80
C THR A 304 -11.54 10.74 -26.30
N ALA A 305 -10.71 11.63 -25.76
CA ALA A 305 -10.90 12.22 -24.43
C ALA A 305 -10.29 13.62 -24.41
N THR A 306 -10.87 14.52 -23.62
CA THR A 306 -10.33 15.86 -23.39
C THR A 306 -10.16 16.09 -21.90
N PHE A 307 -9.00 16.60 -21.52
CA PHE A 307 -8.71 17.06 -20.17
C PHE A 307 -8.68 18.58 -20.15
N ASN A 308 -9.63 19.17 -19.46
CA ASN A 308 -9.60 20.59 -19.13
C ASN A 308 -8.86 20.75 -17.81
N ILE A 309 -7.56 20.96 -17.88
CA ILE A 309 -6.68 21.02 -16.70
C ILE A 309 -6.84 22.36 -15.97
N GLY A 310 -7.00 23.46 -16.74
CA GLY A 310 -6.97 24.81 -16.21
C GLY A 310 -5.56 25.35 -16.09
N THR A 311 -5.33 26.22 -15.12
CA THR A 311 -4.00 26.81 -14.88
C THR A 311 -3.07 25.82 -14.17
N ILE A 312 -1.77 25.86 -14.52
CA ILE A 312 -0.73 25.07 -13.88
C ILE A 312 0.31 26.00 -13.24
N ASP A 313 0.73 25.64 -12.03
CA ASP A 313 1.76 26.38 -11.30
C ASP A 313 3.11 25.65 -11.45
N VAL A 314 3.70 25.81 -12.63
CA VAL A 314 5.05 25.34 -12.94
C VAL A 314 5.80 26.44 -13.68
N SER A 315 7.06 26.65 -13.34
CA SER A 315 7.90 27.73 -13.85
C SER A 315 8.90 27.31 -14.94
N GLN A 316 8.83 26.04 -15.36
CA GLN A 316 9.71 25.48 -16.38
C GLN A 316 8.99 24.38 -17.15
N ASP A 317 9.56 23.98 -18.27
CA ASP A 317 9.05 22.87 -19.06
C ASP A 317 8.88 21.63 -18.21
N ILE A 318 7.75 20.94 -18.41
CA ILE A 318 7.38 19.76 -17.65
C ILE A 318 6.68 18.74 -18.55
N ASP A 319 6.84 17.47 -18.20
CA ASP A 319 6.14 16.40 -18.89
C ASP A 319 4.75 16.15 -18.30
N ALA A 320 3.75 16.12 -19.18
CA ALA A 320 2.44 15.54 -18.88
C ALA A 320 2.45 14.08 -19.31
N ILE A 321 2.26 13.16 -18.37
CA ILE A 321 2.18 11.73 -18.66
C ILE A 321 0.72 11.32 -18.77
N ILE A 322 0.29 10.96 -19.98
CA ILE A 322 -1.05 10.45 -20.23
C ILE A 322 -1.01 8.93 -20.17
N THR A 323 -1.87 8.33 -19.33
CA THR A 323 -2.00 6.88 -19.14
C THR A 323 -3.37 6.43 -19.59
N LEU A 324 -3.43 5.65 -20.64
CA LEU A 324 -4.63 4.96 -21.09
C LEU A 324 -4.63 3.52 -20.56
N THR A 325 -5.74 3.10 -19.97
CA THR A 325 -5.91 1.75 -19.40
C THR A 325 -7.08 1.06 -20.06
N ASP A 326 -6.91 -0.20 -20.43
CA ASP A 326 -7.99 -1.05 -20.95
C ASP A 326 -8.73 -1.81 -19.83
N SER A 327 -9.78 -2.55 -20.19
CA SER A 327 -10.59 -3.36 -19.26
C SER A 327 -9.82 -4.53 -18.62
N ARG A 328 -8.66 -4.89 -19.11
CA ARG A 328 -7.74 -5.89 -18.55
C ARG A 328 -6.77 -5.28 -17.53
N GLY A 329 -6.66 -3.95 -17.50
CA GLY A 329 -5.67 -3.23 -16.71
C GLY A 329 -4.34 -3.02 -17.44
N TYR A 330 -4.25 -3.31 -18.74
CA TYR A 330 -3.08 -3.01 -19.55
C TYR A 330 -3.02 -1.52 -19.83
N LYS A 331 -1.80 -0.97 -19.78
CA LYS A 331 -1.57 0.46 -19.80
C LYS A 331 -0.60 0.84 -20.92
N THR A 332 -0.88 1.98 -21.52
CA THR A 332 0.08 2.69 -22.36
C THR A 332 0.24 4.09 -21.83
N ASN A 333 1.48 4.52 -21.73
CA ASN A 333 1.84 5.86 -21.33
C ASN A 333 2.39 6.63 -22.52
N LYS A 334 1.98 7.89 -22.67
CA LYS A 334 2.63 8.87 -23.56
C LYS A 334 3.02 10.09 -22.74
N SER A 335 4.19 10.63 -23.03
CA SER A 335 4.67 11.89 -22.48
C SER A 335 4.44 13.00 -23.51
N LEU A 336 3.87 14.11 -23.05
CA LEU A 336 3.82 15.39 -23.77
C LEU A 336 4.73 16.36 -23.02
N SER A 337 5.74 16.90 -23.68
CA SER A 337 6.58 17.95 -23.12
C SER A 337 5.86 19.28 -23.26
N LEU A 338 5.36 19.79 -22.14
CA LEU A 338 4.66 21.07 -22.04
C LEU A 338 5.72 22.17 -21.96
N GLN A 339 5.69 23.10 -22.89
CA GLN A 339 6.57 24.26 -22.86
C GLN A 339 5.93 25.35 -22.00
N VAL A 340 6.67 25.87 -21.01
CA VAL A 340 6.16 26.79 -20.01
C VAL A 340 7.08 27.98 -19.81
N LEU A 341 6.57 29.16 -20.00
CA LEU A 341 7.24 30.40 -19.61
C LEU A 341 6.92 30.74 -18.15
N GLU A 342 7.96 30.95 -17.37
CA GLU A 342 7.82 31.43 -16.00
C GLU A 342 7.18 32.82 -15.97
N TRP A 343 6.17 32.98 -15.11
CA TRP A 343 5.58 34.26 -14.84
C TRP A 343 5.29 34.43 -13.35
N GLN A 344 5.65 35.62 -12.89
CA GLN A 344 5.34 36.08 -11.54
C GLN A 344 4.84 37.52 -11.64
N LEU A 345 4.00 37.92 -10.68
CA LEU A 345 3.59 39.30 -10.55
C LEU A 345 4.81 40.21 -10.51
N PRO A 346 4.80 41.32 -11.26
CA PRO A 346 5.91 42.23 -11.24
C PRO A 346 6.18 42.74 -9.82
N THR A 347 7.42 42.80 -9.44
CA THR A 347 7.92 43.30 -8.16
C THR A 347 8.90 44.44 -8.38
N ALA A 348 9.18 45.21 -7.35
CA ALA A 348 10.22 46.23 -7.45
C ALA A 348 10.89 46.51 -6.11
N ASN A 349 12.12 46.94 -6.21
CA ASN A 349 12.80 47.68 -5.16
C ASN A 349 12.58 49.15 -5.38
N ILE A 350 11.98 49.84 -4.40
CA ILE A 350 11.66 51.24 -4.52
C ILE A 350 12.48 51.99 -3.49
N THR A 351 13.26 52.94 -4.00
CA THR A 351 13.92 53.95 -3.14
C THR A 351 13.15 55.25 -3.23
N LEU A 352 12.84 55.81 -2.09
CA LEU A 352 12.11 57.06 -1.97
C LEU A 352 12.80 57.91 -0.90
N GLN A 353 13.42 59.00 -1.29
CA GLN A 353 14.20 59.80 -0.37
C GLN A 353 14.15 61.29 -0.73
N ARG A 354 13.94 62.11 0.28
CA ARG A 354 14.11 63.54 0.13
C ARG A 354 15.58 63.87 -0.13
N GLN A 355 15.83 64.75 -1.12
CA GLN A 355 17.20 65.26 -1.33
C GLN A 355 17.67 65.98 -0.06
N ASN A 356 18.90 65.65 0.36
CA ASN A 356 19.49 66.12 1.63
C ASN A 356 18.63 65.86 2.89
N ASN A 357 17.67 64.93 2.82
CA ASN A 357 16.70 64.55 3.87
C ASN A 357 15.70 65.65 4.25
N TYR A 358 15.80 66.85 3.70
CA TYR A 358 14.98 68.00 4.05
C TYR A 358 14.26 68.67 2.88
N TYR A 359 14.70 68.45 1.66
CA TYR A 359 14.17 69.21 0.53
C TYR A 359 12.78 68.72 0.12
N SER A 360 12.00 69.61 -0.50
CA SER A 360 10.76 69.23 -1.17
C SER A 360 11.01 68.39 -2.42
N ALA A 361 12.16 68.55 -3.03
CA ALA A 361 12.65 67.63 -4.07
C ALA A 361 12.88 66.25 -3.46
N THR A 362 12.19 65.26 -3.99
CA THR A 362 12.21 63.88 -3.49
C THR A 362 12.53 62.95 -4.66
N ASP A 363 13.61 62.23 -4.54
CA ASP A 363 14.01 61.28 -5.54
C ASP A 363 13.30 59.94 -5.32
N ILE A 364 12.76 59.40 -6.39
CA ILE A 364 12.15 58.07 -6.46
C ILE A 364 12.83 57.29 -7.57
N THR A 365 13.32 56.09 -7.23
CA THR A 365 13.81 55.13 -8.20
C THR A 365 13.03 53.83 -8.00
N VAL A 366 12.52 53.29 -9.07
CA VAL A 366 11.83 52.00 -9.10
C VAL A 366 12.66 51.06 -9.95
N ASP A 367 13.26 50.07 -9.32
CA ASP A 367 13.99 49.01 -9.98
C ASP A 367 13.05 47.78 -10.04
N ALA A 368 12.39 47.63 -11.19
CA ALA A 368 11.34 46.68 -11.40
C ALA A 368 11.89 45.33 -11.88
N ASN A 369 11.37 44.25 -11.31
CA ASN A 369 11.63 42.89 -11.75
C ASN A 369 10.31 42.28 -12.26
N TYR A 370 10.34 41.76 -13.50
CA TYR A 370 9.18 41.13 -14.13
C TYR A 370 9.60 40.04 -15.11
N SER A 371 8.70 39.10 -15.37
CA SER A 371 8.91 38.02 -16.32
C SER A 371 8.87 38.54 -17.76
N SER A 372 9.94 38.38 -18.51
CA SER A 372 10.04 38.91 -19.88
C SER A 372 9.17 38.16 -20.89
N LEU A 373 8.85 36.88 -20.62
CA LEU A 373 8.07 36.01 -21.51
C LEU A 373 8.64 36.02 -22.94
N ASP A 374 9.91 35.69 -23.08
CA ASP A 374 10.66 35.73 -24.35
C ASP A 374 10.56 37.10 -25.07
N ASN A 375 10.66 38.18 -24.31
CA ASN A 375 10.53 39.58 -24.76
C ASN A 375 9.14 39.98 -25.28
N GLN A 376 8.11 39.18 -24.98
CA GLN A 376 6.73 39.51 -25.33
C GLN A 376 6.00 40.30 -24.24
N ASN A 377 6.53 40.37 -23.03
CA ASN A 377 5.98 41.12 -21.92
C ASN A 377 6.57 42.54 -21.87
N THR A 378 5.78 43.48 -21.36
CA THR A 378 6.19 44.86 -21.17
C THR A 378 5.74 45.35 -19.80
N ILE A 379 6.44 46.32 -19.25
CA ILE A 379 6.13 46.92 -17.95
C ILE A 379 5.73 48.38 -18.07
N ASP A 380 4.76 48.79 -17.28
CA ASP A 380 4.31 50.18 -17.10
C ASP A 380 4.37 50.51 -15.60
N ILE A 381 5.11 51.56 -15.26
CA ILE A 381 5.34 51.97 -13.87
C ILE A 381 4.72 53.34 -13.67
N LYS A 382 3.79 53.44 -12.71
CA LYS A 382 3.09 54.68 -12.39
C LYS A 382 3.19 54.99 -10.91
N VAL A 383 3.36 56.27 -10.61
CA VAL A 383 3.33 56.81 -9.26
C VAL A 383 2.27 57.86 -9.10
N ARG A 384 1.61 57.86 -7.95
CA ARG A 384 0.74 59.00 -7.50
C ARG A 384 0.96 59.27 -6.02
N THR A 385 0.66 60.49 -5.63
CA THR A 385 0.93 60.95 -4.26
C THR A 385 -0.28 61.69 -3.68
N LYS A 386 -0.37 61.68 -2.37
CA LYS A 386 -1.27 62.55 -1.61
C LYS A 386 -0.61 62.92 -0.28
N LYS A 387 -0.99 64.03 0.35
CA LYS A 387 -0.66 64.23 1.74
C LYS A 387 -1.42 63.18 2.58
N THR A 388 -0.85 62.70 3.66
CA THR A 388 -1.54 61.73 4.54
C THR A 388 -2.86 62.24 5.08
N THR A 389 -3.02 63.57 5.15
CA THR A 389 -4.26 64.23 5.55
C THR A 389 -5.32 64.37 4.44
N ASP A 390 -4.96 64.15 3.18
CA ASP A 390 -5.85 64.30 2.06
C ASP A 390 -6.69 63.02 1.82
N GLY A 391 -7.94 63.19 1.43
CA GLY A 391 -8.88 62.08 1.19
C GLY A 391 -8.62 61.31 -0.11
N SER A 392 -7.86 61.87 -1.07
CA SER A 392 -7.68 61.27 -2.40
C SER A 392 -6.26 61.51 -2.95
N TYR A 393 -5.81 60.56 -3.74
CA TYR A 393 -4.53 60.68 -4.48
C TYR A 393 -4.68 61.62 -5.67
N GLY A 394 -3.56 62.24 -6.05
CA GLY A 394 -3.42 62.97 -7.32
C GLY A 394 -3.43 62.03 -8.54
N ALA A 395 -3.23 62.63 -9.72
CA ALA A 395 -3.09 61.88 -10.97
C ALA A 395 -1.84 61.02 -10.97
N TYR A 396 -1.87 59.94 -11.74
CA TYR A 396 -0.70 59.12 -11.99
C TYR A 396 0.32 59.83 -12.89
N THR A 397 1.57 59.65 -12.56
CA THR A 397 2.74 60.01 -13.39
C THR A 397 3.48 58.72 -13.76
N THR A 398 3.87 58.57 -15.02
CA THR A 398 4.66 57.43 -15.49
C THR A 398 6.13 57.60 -15.09
N LEU A 399 6.73 56.53 -14.61
CA LEU A 399 8.15 56.43 -14.32
C LEU A 399 8.84 55.49 -15.32
N THR A 400 10.13 55.70 -15.49
CA THR A 400 10.97 54.81 -16.30
C THR A 400 11.70 53.84 -15.34
N ASP A 401 11.71 52.58 -15.70
CA ASP A 401 12.40 51.53 -14.92
C ASP A 401 13.87 51.88 -14.68
N ASN A 402 14.32 51.68 -13.45
CA ASN A 402 15.70 51.92 -12.98
C ASN A 402 16.25 53.32 -13.26
N VAL A 403 15.37 54.33 -13.45
CA VAL A 403 15.72 55.75 -13.64
C VAL A 403 15.19 56.56 -12.48
N THR A 404 16.06 57.31 -11.85
CA THR A 404 15.66 58.24 -10.78
C THR A 404 14.85 59.42 -11.36
N SER A 405 13.65 59.59 -10.81
CA SER A 405 12.75 60.71 -11.09
C SER A 405 12.60 61.56 -9.84
N THR A 406 12.47 62.86 -10.01
CA THR A 406 12.31 63.80 -8.90
C THR A 406 10.85 64.24 -8.79
N LEU A 407 10.23 63.98 -7.67
CA LEU A 407 8.91 64.46 -7.28
C LEU A 407 9.07 65.72 -6.44
N THR A 408 8.16 66.67 -6.58
CA THR A 408 8.13 67.89 -5.70
C THR A 408 7.08 67.67 -4.62
N LEU A 409 7.51 67.27 -3.41
CA LEU A 409 6.66 66.96 -2.28
C LEU A 409 6.99 67.89 -1.11
N ASP A 410 6.11 68.80 -0.75
CA ASP A 410 6.32 69.76 0.33
C ASP A 410 6.84 69.06 1.58
N ASN A 411 7.99 69.51 2.09
CA ASN A 411 8.67 68.91 3.22
C ASN A 411 8.01 69.15 4.59
N GLN A 412 7.03 70.03 4.64
CA GLN A 412 6.26 70.28 5.85
C GLN A 412 5.19 69.20 6.12
N TYR A 413 4.90 68.37 5.13
CA TYR A 413 3.86 67.35 5.19
C TYR A 413 4.49 65.96 5.05
N GLU A 414 3.82 64.98 5.65
CA GLU A 414 3.97 63.56 5.38
C GLU A 414 3.15 63.19 4.14
N TRP A 415 3.69 62.34 3.30
CA TRP A 415 3.07 61.97 2.04
C TRP A 415 2.89 60.47 1.92
N ASP A 416 1.71 60.02 1.52
CA ASP A 416 1.48 58.70 0.99
C ASP A 416 1.85 58.69 -0.50
N VAL A 417 2.73 57.76 -0.85
CA VAL A 417 3.21 57.57 -2.21
C VAL A 417 2.81 56.17 -2.66
N GLN A 418 1.99 56.10 -3.68
CA GLN A 418 1.56 54.84 -4.24
C GLN A 418 2.23 54.62 -5.59
N VAL A 419 2.95 53.47 -5.73
CA VAL A 419 3.57 53.02 -6.97
C VAL A 419 2.80 51.81 -7.46
N VAL A 420 2.37 51.82 -8.71
CA VAL A 420 1.74 50.69 -9.38
C VAL A 420 2.62 50.26 -10.53
N ILE A 421 2.96 49.01 -10.51
CA ILE A 421 3.74 48.36 -11.55
C ILE A 421 2.82 47.36 -12.24
N THR A 422 2.69 47.49 -13.55
CA THR A 422 1.76 46.68 -14.34
C THR A 422 2.51 46.06 -15.51
N ASP A 423 2.39 44.77 -15.67
CA ASP A 423 2.77 44.08 -16.89
C ASP A 423 1.54 43.67 -17.71
N ARG A 424 1.69 42.89 -18.77
CA ARG A 424 0.56 42.49 -19.63
C ARG A 424 -0.42 41.54 -18.95
N LEU A 425 -0.08 40.95 -17.79
CA LEU A 425 -0.83 39.91 -17.11
C LEU A 425 -1.25 40.28 -15.69
N GLY A 426 -0.58 41.19 -15.04
CA GLY A 426 -0.92 41.56 -13.68
C GLY A 426 -0.30 42.87 -13.21
N SER A 427 -0.65 43.27 -12.00
CA SER A 427 -0.13 44.51 -11.40
C SER A 427 0.13 44.34 -9.91
N THR A 428 1.17 45.01 -9.44
CA THR A 428 1.51 45.11 -8.02
C THR A 428 1.48 46.56 -7.58
N THR A 429 0.91 46.80 -6.42
CA THR A 429 0.79 48.13 -5.84
C THR A 429 1.62 48.22 -4.57
N TYR A 430 2.50 49.22 -4.52
CA TYR A 430 3.28 49.56 -3.34
C TYR A 430 2.76 50.84 -2.73
N ASN A 431 2.54 50.84 -1.43
CA ASN A 431 2.18 52.02 -0.66
C ASN A 431 3.35 52.35 0.27
N LEU A 432 3.90 53.52 0.09
CA LEU A 432 5.04 54.03 0.80
C LEU A 432 4.63 55.30 1.55
N THR A 433 5.26 55.58 2.64
CA THR A 433 5.09 56.85 3.36
C THR A 433 6.42 57.58 3.34
N LEU A 434 6.35 58.85 2.96
CA LEU A 434 7.47 59.77 3.01
C LEU A 434 7.27 60.73 4.18
N ASP A 435 8.09 60.61 5.17
CA ASP A 435 8.04 61.47 6.34
C ASP A 435 8.30 62.96 5.99
N LYS A 436 7.94 63.85 6.91
CA LYS A 436 8.43 65.22 6.86
C LYS A 436 9.94 65.26 6.79
N GLY A 437 10.52 66.31 6.27
CA GLY A 437 11.98 66.40 6.17
C GLY A 437 12.65 66.14 7.54
N MET A 438 13.44 65.03 7.62
CA MET A 438 14.02 64.59 8.89
C MET A 438 15.51 64.74 8.96
N PRO A 439 16.07 65.07 10.15
CA PRO A 439 17.51 65.01 10.42
C PRO A 439 17.98 63.55 10.51
N ILE A 440 19.27 63.28 10.17
CA ILE A 440 19.93 62.01 10.30
C ILE A 440 19.91 61.52 11.78
N ILE A 441 20.02 62.44 12.73
CA ILE A 441 19.91 62.18 14.14
C ILE A 441 18.93 63.17 14.72
N TYR A 442 17.94 62.67 15.44
CA TYR A 442 16.93 63.45 16.16
C TYR A 442 17.01 63.24 17.65
N PHE A 443 17.11 64.32 18.42
CA PHE A 443 17.04 64.35 19.88
C PHE A 443 15.67 64.87 20.29
N ASP A 444 14.80 63.97 20.74
CA ASP A 444 13.49 64.38 21.27
C ASP A 444 13.68 64.81 22.74
N ARG A 445 13.71 66.09 22.96
CA ARG A 445 13.89 66.68 24.27
C ARG A 445 12.71 66.40 25.19
N LEU A 446 11.48 66.33 24.66
CA LEU A 446 10.30 66.09 25.48
C LEU A 446 10.23 64.63 25.93
N LYS A 447 10.50 63.73 25.02
CA LYS A 447 10.55 62.29 25.31
C LYS A 447 11.88 61.84 25.93
N ARG A 448 12.91 62.70 25.95
CA ARG A 448 14.28 62.35 26.36
C ARG A 448 14.83 61.12 25.59
N SER A 449 14.53 61.11 24.32
CA SER A 449 14.83 59.97 23.44
C SER A 449 15.70 60.39 22.27
N VAL A 450 16.41 59.44 21.71
CA VAL A 450 17.25 59.67 20.54
C VAL A 450 16.79 58.76 19.39
N GLY A 451 16.62 59.37 18.22
CA GLY A 451 16.37 58.63 16.98
C GLY A 451 17.52 58.85 16.00
N ILE A 452 18.06 57.76 15.46
CA ILE A 452 18.89 57.81 14.29
C ILE A 452 18.04 57.43 13.09
N ASN A 453 17.90 58.36 12.15
CA ASN A 453 17.08 58.21 10.97
C ASN A 453 15.60 57.85 11.26
N CYS A 454 15.08 58.40 12.37
CA CYS A 454 13.66 58.27 12.76
C CYS A 454 13.31 59.23 13.91
N PHE A 455 12.00 59.45 14.13
CA PHE A 455 11.50 60.07 15.36
C PHE A 455 11.24 58.98 16.42
N PRO A 456 11.74 59.10 17.64
CA PRO A 456 11.42 58.15 18.69
C PRO A 456 9.92 58.19 19.05
N ASN A 457 9.30 57.01 19.21
CA ASN A 457 7.87 56.92 19.59
C ASN A 457 7.64 56.95 21.08
N ASP A 458 8.60 56.44 21.87
CA ASP A 458 8.51 56.28 23.32
C ASP A 458 9.41 57.24 24.04
N ASN A 459 9.08 57.46 25.32
CA ASN A 459 9.95 58.19 26.23
C ASN A 459 11.19 57.40 26.62
N GLU A 460 12.29 58.10 26.88
CA GLU A 460 13.55 57.52 27.42
C GLU A 460 14.04 56.32 26.59
N SER A 461 14.01 56.44 25.28
CA SER A 461 14.27 55.35 24.36
C SER A 461 15.33 55.72 23.33
N PHE A 462 16.04 54.72 22.85
CA PHE A 462 16.95 54.85 21.73
C PHE A 462 16.41 54.06 20.53
N TYR A 463 16.33 54.69 19.38
CA TYR A 463 15.81 54.13 18.16
C TYR A 463 16.86 54.20 17.06
N ILE A 464 16.95 53.14 16.24
CA ILE A 464 17.71 53.14 14.99
C ILE A 464 16.80 52.66 13.87
N ASN A 465 16.65 53.46 12.84
CA ASN A 465 15.79 53.16 11.69
C ASN A 465 14.36 52.73 12.10
N GLY A 466 13.77 53.43 13.07
CA GLY A 466 12.43 53.12 13.59
C GLY A 466 12.33 51.96 14.54
N ASN A 467 13.42 51.23 14.80
CA ASN A 467 13.45 50.09 15.70
C ASN A 467 13.97 50.54 17.08
N LYS A 468 13.23 50.20 18.13
CA LYS A 468 13.66 50.43 19.51
C LYS A 468 14.80 49.48 19.87
N VAL A 469 15.88 50.01 20.39
CA VAL A 469 16.98 49.20 20.90
C VAL A 469 16.61 48.75 22.32
N ASN A 470 16.15 47.55 22.46
CA ASN A 470 15.83 46.94 23.75
C ASN A 470 17.02 46.12 24.25
N PRO A 471 17.42 46.26 25.52
CA PRO A 471 18.40 45.33 26.10
C PRO A 471 17.78 43.92 26.17
N LEU A 472 18.54 42.94 25.74
CA LEU A 472 18.14 41.55 25.92
C LEU A 472 18.27 41.17 27.39
N THR A 473 17.16 40.86 28.04
CA THR A 473 17.15 40.26 29.38
C THR A 473 16.75 38.80 29.24
N ASN A 474 17.64 37.94 29.75
CA ASN A 474 17.37 36.50 29.82
C ASN A 474 17.07 36.10 31.25
N ASP A 475 16.00 36.62 31.83
CA ASP A 475 15.63 36.27 33.20
C ASP A 475 14.83 34.94 33.24
N TYR A 476 15.34 33.98 34.01
CA TYR A 476 14.59 32.76 34.35
C TYR A 476 13.66 33.09 35.53
N THR A 477 12.36 33.01 35.31
CA THR A 477 11.36 33.38 36.35
C THR A 477 10.31 32.29 36.50
N SER A 478 9.62 32.30 37.67
CA SER A 478 8.42 31.49 37.90
C SER A 478 7.18 32.01 37.14
N THR A 479 7.30 33.15 36.44
CA THR A 479 6.26 33.67 35.57
C THR A 479 6.44 33.11 34.16
N GLU A 480 5.33 32.69 33.58
CA GLU A 480 5.30 32.18 32.20
C GLU A 480 5.85 33.21 31.20
N GLN A 481 6.71 32.77 30.31
CA GLN A 481 7.31 33.60 29.28
C GLN A 481 7.13 32.89 27.89
N GLU A 482 6.66 33.63 26.88
CA GLU A 482 6.72 33.17 25.50
C GLU A 482 8.18 33.27 25.01
N VAL A 483 8.78 32.17 24.60
CA VAL A 483 10.20 32.10 24.22
C VAL A 483 10.47 31.70 22.79
N GLY A 484 9.41 31.44 22.00
CA GLY A 484 9.55 31.08 20.59
C GLY A 484 8.38 30.24 20.06
N THR A 485 8.68 29.35 19.12
CA THR A 485 7.71 28.43 18.53
C THR A 485 8.28 27.00 18.45
N TRP A 486 7.43 26.03 18.60
CA TRP A 486 7.73 24.62 18.42
C TRP A 486 6.61 23.96 17.60
N LEU A 487 6.96 23.35 16.46
CA LEU A 487 5.99 22.74 15.51
C LEU A 487 4.81 23.67 15.18
N SER A 488 5.12 24.95 14.87
CA SER A 488 4.15 26.02 14.54
C SER A 488 3.24 26.46 15.68
N LYS A 489 3.42 25.98 16.92
CA LYS A 489 2.75 26.45 18.14
C LYS A 489 3.66 27.38 18.92
N LYS A 490 3.08 28.33 19.67
CA LYS A 490 3.86 29.17 20.58
C LYS A 490 4.50 28.33 21.65
N LEU A 491 5.82 28.52 21.88
CA LEU A 491 6.57 27.86 22.91
C LEU A 491 6.68 28.78 24.12
N TYR A 492 6.30 28.26 25.28
CA TYR A 492 6.35 28.93 26.57
C TYR A 492 7.40 28.27 27.44
N ARG A 493 7.95 29.06 28.38
CA ARG A 493 8.90 28.62 29.38
C ARG A 493 8.46 29.10 30.77
N ILE A 494 8.60 28.26 31.75
CA ILE A 494 8.36 28.60 33.17
C ILE A 494 9.37 27.86 34.05
N VAL A 495 9.75 28.46 35.18
CA VAL A 495 10.51 27.79 36.24
C VAL A 495 9.54 27.32 37.32
N ILE A 496 9.61 26.06 37.65
CA ILE A 496 8.79 25.41 38.68
C ILE A 496 9.73 24.89 39.78
N THR A 497 9.47 25.28 41.02
CA THR A 497 10.25 24.83 42.16
C THR A 497 9.39 23.96 43.08
N SER A 498 9.85 22.75 43.37
CA SER A 498 9.15 21.84 44.30
C SER A 498 9.34 22.29 45.75
N THR A 499 8.43 21.85 46.61
CA THR A 499 8.68 21.95 48.06
C THR A 499 9.81 21.01 48.48
N THR A 500 10.53 21.39 49.54
CA THR A 500 11.56 20.54 50.15
C THR A 500 10.93 19.26 50.71
N LYS A 501 11.42 18.10 50.26
CA LYS A 501 10.98 16.77 50.70
C LYS A 501 12.10 15.73 50.52
N ASN A 502 11.88 14.53 51.02
CA ASN A 502 12.80 13.42 50.80
C ASN A 502 12.48 12.75 49.45
N PHE A 503 13.42 12.79 48.51
CA PHE A 503 13.30 12.19 47.19
C PHE A 503 13.85 10.76 47.19
N THR A 504 12.95 9.80 47.31
CA THR A 504 13.24 8.36 47.27
C THR A 504 13.23 7.83 45.83
N SER A 505 13.60 6.56 45.62
CA SER A 505 13.56 5.91 44.30
C SER A 505 12.13 5.58 43.85
N THR A 506 11.29 6.58 43.72
CA THR A 506 9.89 6.50 43.29
C THR A 506 9.55 7.70 42.41
N THR A 507 8.29 7.78 41.99
CA THR A 507 7.79 8.97 41.29
C THR A 507 7.47 10.10 42.27
N HIS A 508 7.93 11.28 41.98
CA HIS A 508 7.66 12.50 42.75
C HIS A 508 7.06 13.58 41.84
N THR A 509 5.94 14.14 42.24
CA THR A 509 5.43 15.37 41.62
C THR A 509 6.26 16.56 42.13
N ILE A 510 6.83 17.33 41.21
CA ILE A 510 7.68 18.48 41.51
C ILE A 510 6.96 19.81 41.28
N GLY A 511 5.87 19.81 40.56
CA GLY A 511 5.05 20.96 40.30
C GLY A 511 3.88 20.63 39.40
N THR A 512 3.16 21.66 38.96
CA THR A 512 1.99 21.50 38.09
C THR A 512 2.11 22.33 36.83
N LEU A 513 1.56 21.81 35.74
CA LEU A 513 1.34 22.48 34.46
C LEU A 513 -0.08 22.12 34.03
N ASN A 514 -0.78 23.03 33.36
CA ASN A 514 -2.14 22.69 32.90
C ASN A 514 -2.18 21.36 32.13
N ALA A 515 -3.13 20.50 32.46
CA ALA A 515 -3.23 19.15 31.91
C ALA A 515 -3.40 19.13 30.37
N SER A 516 -3.94 20.21 29.78
CA SER A 516 -4.08 20.38 28.34
C SER A 516 -2.81 20.84 27.62
N TYR A 517 -1.75 21.22 28.35
CA TYR A 517 -0.51 21.70 27.75
C TYR A 517 0.43 20.55 27.43
N THR A 518 1.13 20.65 26.32
CA THR A 518 2.11 19.66 25.90
C THR A 518 3.52 20.08 26.34
N MET A 519 4.12 19.35 27.25
CA MET A 519 5.52 19.56 27.64
C MET A 519 6.45 19.13 26.49
N VAL A 520 7.30 20.06 26.06
CA VAL A 520 8.28 19.84 24.99
C VAL A 520 9.61 19.36 25.56
N MET A 521 10.08 20.01 26.60
CA MET A 521 11.35 19.72 27.28
C MET A 521 11.31 20.19 28.72
N ALA A 522 12.03 19.53 29.57
CA ALA A 522 12.29 20.03 30.94
C ALA A 522 13.72 19.70 31.38
N ASP A 523 14.39 20.69 31.92
CA ASP A 523 15.66 20.53 32.62
C ASP A 523 15.43 20.67 34.11
N ILE A 524 15.95 19.75 34.93
CA ILE A 524 15.74 19.73 36.36
C ILE A 524 17.07 19.73 37.10
N LEU A 525 17.18 20.63 38.10
CA LEU A 525 18.25 20.70 39.04
C LEU A 525 17.75 20.27 40.44
N PHE A 526 18.42 19.33 41.06
CA PHE A 526 18.15 18.93 42.46
C PHE A 526 19.10 19.64 43.39
N HIS A 527 18.53 20.34 44.37
CA HIS A 527 19.25 21.02 45.47
C HIS A 527 19.15 20.17 46.74
N ASN A 528 20.25 19.56 47.12
CA ASN A 528 20.30 18.76 48.35
C ASN A 528 20.50 19.67 49.58
N THR A 529 19.50 19.71 50.47
CA THR A 529 19.54 20.58 51.66
C THR A 529 20.41 20.03 52.78
N SER A 530 20.84 18.76 52.69
CA SER A 530 21.69 18.14 53.74
C SER A 530 23.19 18.41 53.55
N ASN A 531 23.63 18.64 52.30
CA ASN A 531 25.05 18.83 51.98
C ASN A 531 25.35 20.02 51.06
N SER A 532 24.33 20.83 50.76
CA SER A 532 24.41 22.00 49.85
C SER A 532 24.94 21.69 48.42
N ASN A 533 24.85 20.45 47.98
CA ASN A 533 25.22 20.08 46.64
C ASN A 533 24.04 20.25 45.66
N GLU A 534 24.38 20.59 44.44
CA GLU A 534 23.43 20.70 43.34
C GLU A 534 23.73 19.61 42.29
N TYR A 535 22.69 18.95 41.79
CA TYR A 535 22.82 17.87 40.84
C TYR A 535 21.88 18.08 39.68
N LEU A 536 22.41 18.13 38.46
CA LEU A 536 21.59 18.09 37.24
C LEU A 536 21.01 16.68 37.07
N ILE A 537 19.68 16.58 36.96
CA ILE A 537 19.00 15.29 36.76
C ILE A 537 19.02 14.95 35.28
N GLY A 538 19.91 14.03 34.87
CA GLY A 538 20.02 13.55 33.50
C GLY A 538 19.25 12.25 33.26
N ASN A 539 19.03 11.92 31.96
CA ASN A 539 18.21 10.80 31.47
C ASN A 539 18.64 9.39 31.93
N SER A 540 19.84 9.21 32.45
CA SER A 540 20.33 7.89 32.91
C SER A 540 19.78 7.45 34.28
N ASN A 541 19.33 8.40 35.09
CA ASN A 541 18.94 8.16 36.50
C ASN A 541 17.50 8.58 36.79
N SER A 542 16.76 9.08 35.82
CA SER A 542 15.39 9.58 36.00
C SER A 542 14.62 9.66 34.71
N THR A 543 13.31 9.62 34.81
CA THR A 543 12.38 9.95 33.71
C THR A 543 11.53 11.13 34.16
N ILE A 544 11.45 12.15 33.31
CA ILE A 544 10.64 13.35 33.51
C ILE A 544 9.44 13.27 32.56
N TYR A 545 8.24 13.48 33.06
CA TYR A 545 7.02 13.46 32.27
C TYR A 545 5.91 14.32 32.85
N HIS A 546 4.99 14.73 32.02
CA HIS A 546 3.78 15.47 32.36
C HIS A 546 2.58 14.51 32.27
N ASP A 547 1.83 14.39 33.35
CA ASP A 547 0.63 13.55 33.42
C ASP A 547 -0.45 14.19 34.30
N ASN A 548 -1.66 14.32 33.75
CA ASN A 548 -2.83 14.89 34.42
C ASN A 548 -2.57 16.21 35.17
N GLY A 549 -1.82 17.13 34.57
CA GLY A 549 -1.49 18.42 35.15
C GLY A 549 -0.32 18.40 36.13
N ASN A 550 0.35 17.27 36.31
CA ASN A 550 1.52 17.17 37.19
C ASN A 550 2.81 17.02 36.37
N ILE A 551 3.84 17.73 36.75
CA ILE A 551 5.21 17.47 36.32
C ILE A 551 5.82 16.48 37.28
N ASN A 552 6.10 15.29 36.79
CA ASN A 552 6.60 14.17 37.58
C ASN A 552 8.04 13.85 37.23
N VAL A 553 8.83 13.50 38.24
CA VAL A 553 10.14 12.88 38.08
C VAL A 553 10.11 11.49 38.69
N GLN A 554 10.43 10.47 37.91
CA GLN A 554 10.62 9.11 38.41
C GLN A 554 12.12 8.88 38.61
N LEU A 555 12.54 8.63 39.84
CA LEU A 555 13.94 8.42 40.20
C LEU A 555 14.28 6.93 40.30
N THR A 556 15.44 6.53 39.81
CA THR A 556 15.94 5.15 39.90
C THR A 556 16.68 4.90 41.22
N ALA A 557 17.06 5.96 41.95
CA ALA A 557 17.73 5.90 43.25
C ALA A 557 17.20 7.02 44.15
N ALA A 558 17.39 6.87 45.47
CA ALA A 558 17.06 7.92 46.45
C ALA A 558 18.09 9.05 46.39
N TRP A 559 17.63 10.30 46.32
CA TRP A 559 18.46 11.51 46.24
C TRP A 559 18.55 12.27 47.58
N GLY A 560 17.74 11.87 48.57
CA GLY A 560 17.73 12.48 49.90
C GLY A 560 16.79 13.69 50.02
N THR A 561 16.99 14.48 51.06
CA THR A 561 16.12 15.64 51.34
C THR A 561 16.59 16.87 50.57
N GLY A 562 15.70 17.50 49.87
CA GLY A 562 15.98 18.65 49.02
C GLY A 562 14.75 19.20 48.32
N TYR A 563 14.97 20.06 47.35
CA TYR A 563 13.95 20.53 46.42
C TYR A 563 14.47 20.45 44.99
N MET A 564 13.57 20.42 44.02
CA MET A 564 13.89 20.42 42.61
C MET A 564 13.41 21.71 41.97
N GLU A 565 14.24 22.26 41.09
CA GLU A 565 13.87 23.34 40.18
C GLU A 565 13.82 22.79 38.76
N ALA A 566 12.69 23.00 38.08
CA ALA A 566 12.51 22.61 36.70
C ALA A 566 12.32 23.82 35.80
N VAL A 567 13.12 23.92 34.75
CA VAL A 567 12.86 24.81 33.62
C VAL A 567 12.04 24.04 32.61
N VAL A 568 10.77 24.35 32.49
CA VAL A 568 9.83 23.59 31.67
C VAL A 568 9.47 24.38 30.42
N TYR A 569 9.62 23.75 29.26
CA TYR A 569 9.20 24.27 27.97
C TYR A 569 7.96 23.51 27.49
N TYR A 570 6.93 24.24 27.08
CA TYR A 570 5.65 23.63 26.69
C TYR A 570 4.88 24.45 25.66
N THR A 571 3.92 23.83 25.03
CA THR A 571 2.93 24.48 24.16
C THR A 571 1.55 24.40 24.79
N LYS A 572 0.71 25.40 24.51
CA LYS A 572 -0.72 25.40 24.87
C LYS A 572 -1.49 24.81 23.70
N ASP A 573 -2.19 23.73 23.94
CA ASP A 573 -2.99 23.02 22.93
C ASP A 573 -4.33 23.71 22.67
#